data_9250794a5b65a186300688b16bd07ec1
#
_entry.id   9250794a5b65a186300688b16bd07ec1
#
_cell.length_a   1.000
_cell.length_b   1.000
_cell.length_c   1.000
_cell.angle_alpha   90.00
_cell.angle_beta   90.00
_cell.angle_gamma   90.00
#
_symmetry.space_group_name_H-M   'P 1'
#
loop_
_entity.id
_entity.type
_entity.pdbx_description
1 polymer ?
#
loop_
_entity_poly.entity_id
_entity_poly.type
_entity_poly.pdbx_seq_one_letter_code
_entity_poly.pdbx_strand_id
1 'polypeptide(L)'
;DEIARQLRLRDLGGLVVIDFIDMMAQKNQRAVENRLRDALKMDRARVQIGRLSRFGLLEMSRQRLRPSLGESTQSACPRCNGQGTIRSIASLSLSLLRIAEEESLKEHSGRIIIQVPVDVATYLFNEQRKAINEIETRTGVEISIVVNAALETPHYEVTRVRTSETRNFEDKPSYAL
;
A
#
# COMPACT_ATOMS: atom_id res chain seq x y z
N ASP A 1 -0.55 23.73 -21.50
CA ASP A 1 -0.10 24.93 -20.76
C ASP A 1 -0.32 24.74 -19.26
N GLU A 2 -1.52 24.35 -18.85
CA GLU A 2 -1.87 24.22 -17.43
C GLU A 2 -1.00 23.17 -16.70
N ILE A 3 -0.68 22.06 -17.33
CA ILE A 3 0.23 21.04 -16.77
C ILE A 3 1.58 21.67 -16.42
N ALA A 4 2.19 22.41 -17.37
CA ALA A 4 3.47 23.07 -17.13
C ALA A 4 3.38 24.10 -15.99
N ARG A 5 2.26 24.82 -15.91
CA ARG A 5 2.00 25.77 -14.83
C ARG A 5 1.89 25.06 -13.47
N GLN A 6 1.14 23.96 -13.38
CA GLN A 6 0.95 23.19 -12.15
C GLN A 6 2.25 22.54 -11.67
N LEU A 7 3.09 22.05 -12.56
CA LEU A 7 4.41 21.54 -12.22
C LEU A 7 5.26 22.59 -11.51
N ARG A 8 5.23 23.84 -12.00
CA ARG A 8 5.94 24.96 -11.36
C ARG A 8 5.32 25.40 -10.05
N LEU A 9 3.99 25.53 -10.00
CA LEU A 9 3.28 26.02 -8.81
C LEU A 9 3.41 25.06 -7.64
N ARG A 10 3.39 23.74 -7.90
CA ARG A 10 3.48 22.71 -6.87
C ARG A 10 4.89 22.21 -6.63
N ASP A 11 5.89 22.71 -7.34
CA ASP A 11 7.27 22.23 -7.34
C ASP A 11 7.39 20.73 -7.57
N LEU A 12 6.53 20.17 -8.43
CA LEU A 12 6.55 18.76 -8.75
C LEU A 12 7.83 18.40 -9.52
N GLY A 13 8.56 17.40 -9.08
CA GLY A 13 9.78 16.92 -9.72
C GLY A 13 9.87 15.40 -9.69
N GLY A 14 10.81 14.87 -10.45
CA GLY A 14 10.96 13.43 -10.67
C GLY A 14 10.28 12.97 -11.95
N LEU A 15 9.93 11.69 -12.01
CA LEU A 15 9.20 11.11 -13.13
C LEU A 15 7.71 11.48 -13.02
N VAL A 16 7.18 12.06 -14.08
CA VAL A 16 5.77 12.42 -14.21
C VAL A 16 5.22 11.72 -15.44
N VAL A 17 4.13 11.01 -15.28
CA VAL A 17 3.39 10.38 -16.37
C VAL A 17 2.06 11.12 -16.52
N ILE A 18 1.78 11.54 -17.75
CA ILE A 18 0.57 12.30 -18.09
C ILE A 18 -0.26 11.43 -19.01
N ASP A 19 -1.50 11.23 -18.62
CA ASP A 19 -2.51 10.53 -19.42
C ASP A 19 -3.34 11.57 -20.17
N PHE A 20 -3.12 11.64 -21.50
CA PHE A 20 -3.86 12.51 -22.39
C PHE A 20 -5.03 11.74 -23.01
N ILE A 21 -6.06 12.46 -23.38
CA ILE A 21 -7.14 11.89 -24.18
C ILE A 21 -6.60 11.27 -25.47
N ASP A 22 -7.17 10.16 -25.90
CA ASP A 22 -6.76 9.44 -27.09
C ASP A 22 -6.83 10.33 -28.34
N MET A 23 -5.75 10.33 -29.10
CA MET A 23 -5.63 11.09 -30.36
C MET A 23 -5.24 10.17 -31.50
N MET A 24 -6.15 9.98 -32.45
CA MET A 24 -5.93 9.13 -33.64
C MET A 24 -4.91 9.72 -34.62
N ALA A 25 -4.89 11.04 -34.78
CA ALA A 25 -4.03 11.71 -35.74
C ALA A 25 -2.66 12.08 -35.13
N GLN A 26 -1.58 11.55 -35.70
CA GLN A 26 -0.20 11.89 -35.29
C GLN A 26 0.09 13.40 -35.30
N LYS A 27 -0.57 14.16 -36.19
CA LYS A 27 -0.43 15.61 -36.23
C LYS A 27 -0.85 16.23 -34.89
N ASN A 28 -1.95 15.76 -34.31
CA ASN A 28 -2.47 16.27 -33.03
C ASN A 28 -1.56 15.85 -31.88
N GLN A 29 -1.04 14.62 -31.89
CA GLN A 29 -0.07 14.17 -30.88
C GLN A 29 1.18 15.05 -30.89
N ARG A 30 1.76 15.32 -32.06
CA ARG A 30 2.93 16.23 -32.20
C ARG A 30 2.63 17.66 -31.78
N ALA A 31 1.40 18.15 -32.06
CA ALA A 31 0.97 19.48 -31.63
C ALA A 31 0.95 19.60 -30.09
N VAL A 32 0.42 18.58 -29.39
CA VAL A 32 0.40 18.53 -27.93
C VAL A 32 1.82 18.44 -27.35
N GLU A 33 2.67 17.56 -27.90
CA GLU A 33 4.08 17.46 -27.47
C GLU A 33 4.81 18.78 -27.61
N ASN A 34 4.68 19.45 -28.76
CA ASN A 34 5.34 20.73 -29.01
C ASN A 34 4.79 21.81 -28.09
N ARG A 35 3.48 21.88 -27.89
CA ARG A 35 2.87 22.85 -26.98
C ARG A 35 3.33 22.70 -25.54
N LEU A 36 3.42 21.44 -25.06
CA LEU A 36 3.94 21.15 -23.72
C LEU A 36 5.41 21.56 -23.61
N ARG A 37 6.22 21.21 -24.63
CA ARG A 37 7.64 21.57 -24.68
C ARG A 37 7.84 23.09 -24.65
N ASP A 38 7.03 23.83 -25.40
CA ASP A 38 7.09 25.31 -25.42
C ASP A 38 6.67 25.91 -24.07
N ALA A 39 5.63 25.39 -23.45
CA ALA A 39 5.16 25.82 -22.13
C ALA A 39 6.20 25.56 -20.99
N LEU A 40 7.07 24.57 -21.17
CA LEU A 40 8.11 24.21 -20.23
C LEU A 40 9.43 24.98 -20.46
N LYS A 41 9.60 25.73 -21.54
CA LYS A 41 10.80 26.57 -21.77
C LYS A 41 11.02 27.63 -20.69
N MET A 42 9.96 28.08 -20.05
CA MET A 42 10.01 29.06 -18.95
C MET A 42 10.37 28.41 -17.59
N ASP A 43 10.49 27.10 -17.53
CA ASP A 43 10.81 26.41 -16.28
C ASP A 43 12.31 26.55 -15.95
N ARG A 44 12.59 26.83 -14.67
CA ARG A 44 13.97 26.89 -14.17
C ARG A 44 14.59 25.49 -14.00
N ALA A 45 13.74 24.47 -13.83
CA ALA A 45 14.18 23.09 -13.69
C ALA A 45 14.54 22.50 -15.05
N ARG A 46 15.52 21.62 -15.08
CA ARG A 46 15.81 20.81 -16.28
C ARG A 46 14.67 19.82 -16.48
N VAL A 47 14.11 19.81 -17.69
CA VAL A 47 13.00 18.94 -18.07
C VAL A 47 13.39 18.12 -19.29
N GLN A 48 13.18 16.82 -19.23
CA GLN A 48 13.25 15.91 -20.36
C GLN A 48 11.85 15.39 -20.66
N ILE A 49 11.43 15.45 -21.92
CA ILE A 49 10.09 15.06 -22.33
C ILE A 49 10.21 13.94 -23.35
N GLY A 50 9.52 12.83 -23.08
CA GLY A 50 9.35 11.73 -24.00
C GLY A 50 8.41 12.06 -25.17
N ARG A 51 8.12 11.04 -25.96
CA ARG A 51 7.09 11.12 -27.00
C ARG A 51 5.76 10.61 -26.45
N LEU A 52 4.67 11.15 -26.97
CA LEU A 52 3.35 10.63 -26.68
C LEU A 52 3.23 9.20 -27.24
N SER A 53 2.87 8.25 -26.39
CA SER A 53 2.64 6.88 -26.80
C SER A 53 1.32 6.76 -27.59
N ARG A 54 1.16 5.65 -28.29
CA ARG A 54 -0.12 5.33 -28.99
C ARG A 54 -1.31 5.19 -28.02
N PHE A 55 -1.05 5.06 -26.72
CA PHE A 55 -2.06 4.96 -25.67
C PHE A 55 -2.35 6.31 -24.99
N GLY A 56 -1.86 7.43 -25.51
CA GLY A 56 -2.06 8.74 -24.91
C GLY A 56 -1.15 9.07 -23.73
N LEU A 57 -0.21 8.18 -23.37
CA LEU A 57 0.70 8.40 -22.23
C LEU A 57 1.94 9.18 -22.67
N LEU A 58 2.26 10.24 -21.93
CA LEU A 58 3.49 11.01 -22.09
C LEU A 58 4.30 10.95 -20.79
N GLU A 59 5.53 10.49 -20.93
CA GLU A 59 6.48 10.43 -19.83
C GLU A 59 7.41 11.65 -19.88
N MET A 60 7.67 12.23 -18.73
CA MET A 60 8.63 13.33 -18.59
C MET A 60 9.38 13.21 -17.28
N SER A 61 10.62 13.69 -17.26
CA SER A 61 11.43 13.83 -16.05
C SER A 61 11.72 15.29 -15.80
N ARG A 62 11.42 15.77 -14.60
CA ARG A 62 11.70 17.13 -14.16
C ARG A 62 12.62 17.11 -12.96
N GLN A 63 13.69 17.90 -13.01
CA GLN A 63 14.61 18.04 -11.90
C GLN A 63 13.89 18.53 -10.65
N ARG A 64 14.09 17.86 -9.51
CA ARG A 64 13.64 18.35 -8.20
C ARG A 64 14.57 19.47 -7.75
N LEU A 65 14.03 20.68 -7.63
CA LEU A 65 14.78 21.83 -7.10
C LEU A 65 14.63 21.94 -5.58
N ARG A 66 13.48 21.53 -5.06
CA ARG A 66 13.12 21.51 -3.63
C ARG A 66 11.99 20.47 -3.41
N PRO A 67 11.68 20.12 -2.15
CA PRO A 67 10.50 19.30 -1.85
C PRO A 67 9.24 19.91 -2.46
N SER A 68 8.33 19.07 -2.96
CA SER A 68 7.06 19.53 -3.51
C SER A 68 6.22 20.22 -2.43
N LEU A 69 5.30 21.08 -2.84
CA LEU A 69 4.41 21.76 -1.91
C LEU A 69 3.62 20.78 -1.04
N GLY A 70 3.17 19.66 -1.62
CA GLY A 70 2.50 18.59 -0.88
C GLY A 70 3.41 17.93 0.17
N GLU A 71 4.66 17.61 -0.19
CA GLU A 71 5.62 17.00 0.75
C GLU A 71 5.99 17.93 1.92
N SER A 72 6.00 19.24 1.68
CA SER A 72 6.38 20.22 2.73
C SER A 72 5.24 20.65 3.64
N THR A 73 3.98 20.48 3.23
CA THR A 73 2.80 21.00 3.95
C THR A 73 1.88 19.92 4.49
N GLN A 74 2.03 18.67 4.05
CA GLN A 74 1.16 17.57 4.42
C GLN A 74 1.97 16.40 4.95
N SER A 75 1.45 15.72 5.96
CA SER A 75 1.93 14.42 6.41
C SER A 75 1.03 13.33 5.84
N ALA A 76 1.61 12.17 5.53
CA ALA A 76 0.82 11.01 5.13
C ALA A 76 -0.14 10.62 6.26
N CYS A 77 -1.40 10.37 5.93
CA CYS A 77 -2.36 9.88 6.92
C CYS A 77 -1.88 8.51 7.45
N PRO A 78 -1.64 8.34 8.77
CA PRO A 78 -1.11 7.10 9.32
C PRO A 78 -2.04 5.90 9.09
N ARG A 79 -3.35 6.14 8.95
CA ARG A 79 -4.33 5.08 8.75
C ARG A 79 -4.37 4.52 7.32
N CYS A 80 -4.28 5.36 6.31
CA CYS A 80 -4.33 4.93 4.90
C CYS A 80 -3.02 5.09 4.14
N ASN A 81 -1.96 5.62 4.78
CA ASN A 81 -0.65 5.89 4.17
C ASN A 81 -0.74 6.65 2.83
N GLY A 82 -1.71 7.56 2.72
CA GLY A 82 -1.94 8.36 1.52
C GLY A 82 -2.82 7.72 0.45
N GLN A 83 -3.33 6.51 0.67
CA GLN A 83 -4.17 5.80 -0.32
C GLN A 83 -5.61 6.32 -0.42
N GLY A 84 -6.08 7.11 0.56
CA GLY A 84 -7.45 7.65 0.58
C GLY A 84 -8.54 6.63 0.95
N THR A 85 -8.23 5.33 0.93
CA THR A 85 -9.15 4.23 1.27
C THR A 85 -8.47 3.24 2.20
N ILE A 86 -9.26 2.50 2.98
CA ILE A 86 -8.79 1.40 3.82
C ILE A 86 -9.62 0.14 3.53
N ARG A 87 -9.06 -1.02 3.84
CA ARG A 87 -9.78 -2.28 3.72
C ARG A 87 -10.91 -2.36 4.74
N SER A 88 -12.04 -2.93 4.35
CA SER A 88 -13.11 -3.28 5.29
C SER A 88 -12.67 -4.41 6.22
N ILE A 89 -13.31 -4.52 7.39
CA ILE A 89 -13.04 -5.57 8.40
C ILE A 89 -13.09 -6.96 7.78
N ALA A 90 -14.14 -7.26 7.01
CA ALA A 90 -14.29 -8.56 6.35
C ALA A 90 -13.15 -8.84 5.35
N SER A 91 -12.77 -7.85 4.52
CA SER A 91 -11.68 -7.99 3.56
C SER A 91 -10.31 -8.19 4.24
N LEU A 92 -10.08 -7.46 5.34
CA LEU A 92 -8.87 -7.59 6.14
C LEU A 92 -8.79 -8.97 6.79
N SER A 93 -9.87 -9.43 7.41
CA SER A 93 -9.96 -10.75 8.06
C SER A 93 -9.67 -11.90 7.09
N LEU A 94 -10.24 -11.86 5.88
CA LEU A 94 -9.93 -12.86 4.84
C LEU A 94 -8.46 -12.83 4.41
N SER A 95 -7.85 -11.64 4.36
CA SER A 95 -6.41 -11.53 4.06
C SER A 95 -5.56 -12.11 5.18
N LEU A 96 -5.95 -11.89 6.46
CA LEU A 96 -5.26 -12.43 7.62
C LEU A 96 -5.32 -13.96 7.67
N LEU A 97 -6.47 -14.56 7.34
CA LEU A 97 -6.59 -16.02 7.26
C LEU A 97 -5.65 -16.61 6.19
N ARG A 98 -5.53 -15.96 5.03
CA ARG A 98 -4.60 -16.40 3.98
C ARG A 98 -3.14 -16.27 4.42
N ILE A 99 -2.79 -15.19 5.11
CA ILE A 99 -1.45 -15.01 5.66
C ILE A 99 -1.17 -16.06 6.74
N ALA A 100 -2.13 -16.31 7.64
CA ALA A 100 -2.00 -17.34 8.67
C ALA A 100 -1.78 -18.73 8.07
N GLU A 101 -2.54 -19.08 7.04
CA GLU A 101 -2.38 -20.32 6.31
C GLU A 101 -1.00 -20.43 5.67
N GLU A 102 -0.55 -19.38 4.96
CA GLU A 102 0.76 -19.35 4.32
C GLU A 102 1.90 -19.46 5.33
N GLU A 103 1.82 -18.73 6.45
CA GLU A 103 2.82 -18.80 7.52
C GLU A 103 2.82 -20.17 8.23
N SER A 104 1.65 -20.81 8.36
CA SER A 104 1.53 -22.14 8.95
C SER A 104 2.16 -23.25 8.09
N LEU A 105 2.17 -23.08 6.76
CA LEU A 105 2.78 -24.06 5.84
C LEU A 105 4.31 -23.99 5.78
N LYS A 106 4.92 -22.96 6.36
CA LYS A 106 6.38 -22.83 6.39
C LYS A 106 6.97 -23.88 7.35
N GLU A 107 8.14 -24.40 6.98
CA GLU A 107 8.85 -25.41 7.78
C GLU A 107 9.11 -24.93 9.22
N HIS A 108 8.92 -25.84 10.18
CA HIS A 108 9.13 -25.59 11.61
C HIS A 108 8.23 -24.49 12.22
N SER A 109 7.06 -24.24 11.65
CA SER A 109 6.05 -23.37 12.28
C SER A 109 5.41 -24.11 13.46
N GLY A 110 5.44 -23.51 14.65
CA GLY A 110 4.82 -24.05 15.87
C GLY A 110 3.56 -23.30 16.26
N ARG A 111 3.55 -21.96 16.11
CA ARG A 111 2.43 -21.10 16.45
C ARG A 111 2.43 -19.83 15.60
N ILE A 112 1.26 -19.36 15.21
CA ILE A 112 1.08 -18.06 14.55
C ILE A 112 0.34 -17.13 15.49
N ILE A 113 0.94 -15.99 15.81
CA ILE A 113 0.34 -14.95 16.65
C ILE A 113 -0.08 -13.79 15.74
N ILE A 114 -1.36 -13.42 15.78
CA ILE A 114 -1.94 -12.36 14.97
C ILE A 114 -2.50 -11.29 15.90
N GLN A 115 -1.84 -10.14 15.97
CA GLN A 115 -2.35 -8.98 16.70
C GLN A 115 -3.22 -8.12 15.79
N VAL A 116 -4.43 -7.82 16.21
CA VAL A 116 -5.43 -7.11 15.40
C VAL A 116 -6.26 -6.16 16.26
N PRO A 117 -6.86 -5.12 15.65
CA PRO A 117 -7.85 -4.27 16.30
C PRO A 117 -9.05 -5.06 16.82
N VAL A 118 -9.74 -4.50 17.82
CA VAL A 118 -10.90 -5.13 18.50
C VAL A 118 -11.96 -5.62 17.52
N ASP A 119 -12.35 -4.77 16.56
CA ASP A 119 -13.41 -5.09 15.59
C ASP A 119 -13.04 -6.26 14.67
N VAL A 120 -11.76 -6.33 14.26
CA VAL A 120 -11.24 -7.41 13.40
C VAL A 120 -11.17 -8.71 14.19
N ALA A 121 -10.71 -8.66 15.45
CA ALA A 121 -10.68 -9.84 16.32
C ALA A 121 -12.10 -10.38 16.55
N THR A 122 -13.05 -9.49 16.84
CA THR A 122 -14.46 -9.85 17.02
C THR A 122 -15.02 -10.58 15.80
N TYR A 123 -14.74 -10.04 14.60
CA TYR A 123 -15.15 -10.67 13.35
C TYR A 123 -14.50 -12.04 13.13
N LEU A 124 -13.19 -12.15 13.39
CA LEU A 124 -12.47 -13.41 13.25
C LEU A 124 -12.99 -14.49 14.21
N PHE A 125 -13.25 -14.15 15.46
CA PHE A 125 -13.76 -15.10 16.46
C PHE A 125 -15.19 -15.55 16.21
N ASN A 126 -16.05 -14.67 15.72
CA ASN A 126 -17.47 -14.99 15.58
C ASN A 126 -17.80 -15.53 14.18
N GLU A 127 -17.40 -14.83 13.12
CA GLU A 127 -17.77 -15.17 11.74
C GLU A 127 -16.77 -16.12 11.07
N GLN A 128 -15.49 -16.08 11.47
CA GLN A 128 -14.43 -16.85 10.81
C GLN A 128 -13.85 -18.01 11.65
N ARG A 129 -14.47 -18.32 12.78
CA ARG A 129 -13.99 -19.38 13.69
C ARG A 129 -13.82 -20.75 13.02
N LYS A 130 -14.75 -21.09 12.12
CA LYS A 130 -14.65 -22.37 11.38
C LYS A 130 -13.42 -22.41 10.48
N ALA A 131 -13.16 -21.34 9.75
CA ALA A 131 -12.00 -21.23 8.86
C ALA A 131 -10.67 -21.31 9.65
N ILE A 132 -10.60 -20.70 10.82
CA ILE A 132 -9.44 -20.79 11.71
C ILE A 132 -9.21 -22.25 12.13
N ASN A 133 -10.23 -22.92 12.65
CA ASN A 133 -10.15 -24.32 13.07
C ASN A 133 -9.77 -25.26 11.90
N GLU A 134 -10.24 -24.99 10.69
CA GLU A 134 -9.89 -25.76 9.49
C GLU A 134 -8.40 -25.63 9.15
N ILE A 135 -7.84 -24.41 9.24
CA ILE A 135 -6.42 -24.17 9.02
C ILE A 135 -5.59 -24.89 10.09
N GLU A 136 -5.93 -24.73 11.38
CA GLU A 136 -5.24 -25.39 12.49
C GLU A 136 -5.25 -26.91 12.36
N THR A 137 -6.41 -27.49 12.02
CA THR A 137 -6.56 -28.95 11.85
C THR A 137 -5.72 -29.48 10.68
N ARG A 138 -5.66 -28.71 9.58
CA ARG A 138 -4.93 -29.10 8.38
C ARG A 138 -3.41 -28.96 8.52
N THR A 139 -2.96 -27.89 9.18
CA THR A 139 -1.53 -27.57 9.30
C THR A 139 -0.89 -28.11 10.58
N GLY A 140 -1.68 -28.41 11.61
CA GLY A 140 -1.21 -28.77 12.94
C GLY A 140 -0.56 -27.61 13.70
N VAL A 141 -0.72 -26.37 13.23
CA VAL A 141 -0.13 -25.16 13.81
C VAL A 141 -1.22 -24.35 14.50
N GLU A 142 -0.99 -23.96 15.74
CA GLU A 142 -1.91 -23.12 16.52
C GLU A 142 -1.95 -21.69 16.01
N ILE A 143 -3.15 -21.10 15.88
CA ILE A 143 -3.37 -19.72 15.50
C ILE A 143 -3.92 -18.94 16.70
N SER A 144 -3.11 -18.06 17.26
CA SER A 144 -3.50 -17.19 18.38
C SER A 144 -3.85 -15.81 17.89
N ILE A 145 -5.10 -15.39 18.08
CA ILE A 145 -5.55 -14.03 17.79
C ILE A 145 -5.49 -13.22 19.07
N VAL A 146 -4.67 -12.17 19.04
CA VAL A 146 -4.47 -11.24 20.15
C VAL A 146 -5.13 -9.90 19.84
N VAL A 147 -6.01 -9.48 20.73
CA VAL A 147 -6.70 -8.18 20.61
C VAL A 147 -5.76 -7.08 21.05
N ASN A 148 -5.47 -6.14 20.16
CA ASN A 148 -4.66 -4.98 20.47
C ASN A 148 -5.47 -3.69 20.25
N ALA A 149 -5.90 -3.06 21.34
CA ALA A 149 -6.71 -1.85 21.30
C ALA A 149 -5.93 -0.59 20.81
N ALA A 150 -4.60 -0.66 20.77
CA ALA A 150 -3.77 0.41 20.23
C ALA A 150 -3.67 0.37 18.69
N LEU A 151 -4.04 -0.74 18.07
CA LEU A 151 -4.07 -0.86 16.63
C LEU A 151 -5.40 -0.34 16.06
N GLU A 152 -5.32 0.39 14.97
CA GLU A 152 -6.47 0.79 14.17
C GLU A 152 -6.46 0.09 12.81
N THR A 153 -7.65 -0.23 12.30
CA THR A 153 -7.77 -0.76 10.93
C THR A 153 -7.16 0.20 9.91
N PRO A 154 -6.37 -0.26 8.93
CA PRO A 154 -6.15 -1.65 8.52
C PRO A 154 -4.88 -2.31 9.10
N HIS A 155 -4.29 -1.76 10.15
CA HIS A 155 -3.02 -2.24 10.71
C HIS A 155 -3.21 -3.55 11.49
N TYR A 156 -2.22 -4.41 11.41
CA TYR A 156 -2.13 -5.68 12.12
C TYR A 156 -0.66 -6.11 12.24
N GLU A 157 -0.38 -7.04 13.11
CA GLU A 157 0.93 -7.67 13.23
C GLU A 157 0.78 -9.19 13.18
N VAL A 158 1.66 -9.85 12.44
CA VAL A 158 1.72 -11.32 12.36
C VAL A 158 3.10 -11.79 12.75
N THR A 159 3.18 -12.61 13.77
CA THR A 159 4.43 -13.19 14.28
C THR A 159 4.36 -14.70 14.18
N ARG A 160 5.31 -15.30 13.45
CA ARG A 160 5.48 -16.74 13.39
C ARG A 160 6.47 -17.21 14.45
N VAL A 161 6.03 -18.08 15.33
CA VAL A 161 6.86 -18.73 16.35
C VAL A 161 7.31 -20.08 15.84
N ARG A 162 8.60 -20.38 15.91
CA ARG A 162 9.12 -21.69 15.51
C ARG A 162 8.85 -22.73 16.60
N THR A 163 8.73 -23.99 16.19
CA THR A 163 8.52 -25.13 17.12
C THR A 163 9.55 -25.18 18.25
N SER A 164 10.80 -24.79 17.98
CA SER A 164 11.86 -24.72 19.00
C SER A 164 11.64 -23.62 20.05
N GLU A 165 10.86 -22.61 19.72
CA GLU A 165 10.64 -21.41 20.55
C GLU A 165 9.27 -21.42 21.24
N THR A 166 8.40 -22.37 20.87
CA THR A 166 7.00 -22.46 21.36
C THR A 166 6.95 -22.47 22.88
N ARG A 167 7.88 -23.17 23.54
CA ARG A 167 7.96 -23.25 25.02
C ARG A 167 8.09 -21.89 25.71
N ASN A 168 8.74 -20.92 25.07
CA ASN A 168 8.90 -19.56 25.61
C ASN A 168 7.61 -18.73 25.59
N PHE A 169 6.61 -19.20 24.82
CA PHE A 169 5.33 -18.53 24.62
C PHE A 169 4.16 -19.28 25.28
N GLU A 170 4.33 -20.57 25.64
CA GLU A 170 3.29 -21.38 26.29
C GLU A 170 2.91 -20.85 27.68
N ASP A 171 3.88 -20.29 28.42
CA ASP A 171 3.67 -19.75 29.77
C ASP A 171 3.23 -18.28 29.79
N LYS A 172 3.14 -17.62 28.62
CA LYS A 172 2.73 -16.21 28.56
C LYS A 172 1.22 -16.11 28.29
N PRO A 173 0.48 -15.42 29.16
CA PRO A 173 -0.92 -15.15 28.89
C PRO A 173 -1.06 -14.23 27.66
N SER A 174 -2.16 -14.39 26.91
CA SER A 174 -2.41 -13.68 25.64
C SER A 174 -2.37 -12.15 25.75
N TYR A 175 -2.65 -11.60 26.92
CA TYR A 175 -2.55 -10.15 27.18
C TYR A 175 -1.10 -9.64 27.36
N ALA A 176 -0.13 -10.54 27.47
CA ALA A 176 1.30 -10.25 27.63
C ALA A 176 2.10 -10.58 26.34
N LEU A 177 1.39 -10.99 25.29
CA LEU A 177 1.91 -11.20 23.96
C LEU A 177 1.77 -9.91 23.15
#